data_308fc204da637782497ce087ae446ed3
#
_entry.id   308fc204da637782497ce087ae446ed3
#
_cell.length_a   1.000
_cell.length_b   1.000
_cell.length_c   1.000
_cell.angle_alpha   90.00
_cell.angle_beta   90.00
_cell.angle_gamma   90.00
#
_symmetry.space_group_name_H-M   'P 1'
#
loop_
_entity.id
_entity.type
_entity.pdbx_description
1 polymer ?
#
loop_
_entity_poly.entity_id
_entity_poly.type
_entity_poly.pdbx_seq_one_letter_code
_entity_poly.pdbx_strand_id
1 'polypeptide(L)'
;IADNLVAAGNARAAAEGLDNLRFEQGDATDLSGLADDRFDLVLSAFGAMFAPRPDDVAKEMVRVAKPGGRVVMANWIPADPTLVAQVLRIASAYSPPPPVGFVSPMLWGDPEQVKARFGGAGVPTERISYERATWNFEYPGTPSELVDIYRDYYGPTMNAFAAAAADGREEALRAELDDLFAAENQATDGTSIAANFLLVNVMCS
;
A
#
# COMPACT_ATOMS: atom_id res chain seq x y z
N ILE A 1 -4.27 -14.60 -3.83
CA ILE A 1 -5.19 -13.63 -4.43
C ILE A 1 -4.83 -13.36 -5.89
N ALA A 2 -3.58 -13.42 -6.30
CA ALA A 2 -3.13 -13.17 -7.67
C ALA A 2 -2.16 -14.26 -8.13
N ASP A 3 -2.67 -15.42 -8.52
CA ASP A 3 -1.87 -16.57 -8.96
C ASP A 3 -0.90 -16.23 -10.08
N ASN A 4 -1.33 -15.38 -11.01
CA ASN A 4 -0.50 -14.88 -12.11
C ASN A 4 0.72 -14.08 -11.60
N LEU A 5 0.60 -13.29 -10.54
CA LEU A 5 1.71 -12.54 -9.94
C LEU A 5 2.68 -13.47 -9.20
N VAL A 6 2.17 -14.48 -8.51
CA VAL A 6 3.01 -15.51 -7.86
C VAL A 6 3.81 -16.28 -8.90
N ALA A 7 3.16 -16.72 -9.98
CA ALA A 7 3.83 -17.43 -11.08
C ALA A 7 4.90 -16.54 -11.76
N ALA A 8 4.57 -15.29 -12.07
CA ALA A 8 5.50 -14.33 -12.66
C ALA A 8 6.70 -14.04 -11.73
N GLY A 9 6.44 -13.85 -10.43
CA GLY A 9 7.48 -13.62 -9.44
C GLY A 9 8.46 -14.79 -9.33
N ASN A 10 7.95 -16.02 -9.26
CA ASN A 10 8.81 -17.22 -9.22
C ASN A 10 9.59 -17.42 -10.53
N ALA A 11 8.98 -17.16 -11.68
CA ALA A 11 9.68 -17.22 -12.97
C ALA A 11 10.82 -16.20 -13.05
N ARG A 12 10.61 -14.98 -12.55
CA ARG A 12 11.63 -13.95 -12.47
C ARG A 12 12.75 -14.32 -11.51
N ALA A 13 12.42 -14.80 -10.30
CA ALA A 13 13.43 -15.26 -9.33
C ALA A 13 14.33 -16.34 -9.92
N ALA A 14 13.75 -17.33 -10.61
CA ALA A 14 14.50 -18.38 -11.31
C ALA A 14 15.39 -17.83 -12.42
N ALA A 15 14.88 -16.90 -13.24
CA ALA A 15 15.63 -16.29 -14.34
C ALA A 15 16.82 -15.44 -13.84
N GLU A 16 16.71 -14.84 -12.66
CA GLU A 16 17.76 -14.05 -12.00
C GLU A 16 18.68 -14.90 -11.09
N GLY A 17 18.45 -16.22 -10.98
CA GLY A 17 19.25 -17.14 -10.16
C GLY A 17 19.10 -16.92 -8.66
N LEU A 18 17.96 -16.46 -8.20
CA LEU A 18 17.67 -16.15 -6.79
C LEU A 18 17.12 -17.39 -6.07
N ASP A 19 17.98 -18.29 -5.62
CA ASP A 19 17.60 -19.54 -4.94
C ASP A 19 17.00 -19.33 -3.53
N ASN A 20 17.22 -18.16 -2.93
CA ASN A 20 16.73 -17.78 -1.60
C ASN A 20 15.42 -16.97 -1.64
N LEU A 21 14.79 -16.79 -2.81
CA LEU A 21 13.54 -16.07 -3.00
C LEU A 21 12.47 -16.95 -3.60
N ARG A 22 11.30 -16.98 -2.98
CA ARG A 22 10.10 -17.63 -3.52
C ARG A 22 8.86 -16.79 -3.26
N PHE A 23 7.92 -16.87 -4.16
CA PHE A 23 6.59 -16.26 -4.02
C PHE A 23 5.56 -17.35 -3.73
N GLU A 24 4.73 -17.10 -2.74
CA GLU A 24 3.62 -18.00 -2.36
C GLU A 24 2.32 -17.20 -2.29
N GLN A 25 1.22 -17.84 -2.66
CA GLN A 25 -0.10 -17.26 -2.48
C GLN A 25 -0.47 -17.28 -1.00
N GLY A 26 -1.07 -16.20 -0.51
CA GLY A 26 -1.54 -16.12 0.87
C GLY A 26 -2.57 -15.01 1.07
N ASP A 27 -3.21 -15.02 2.22
CA ASP A 27 -4.08 -13.97 2.73
C ASP A 27 -3.42 -13.37 3.97
N ALA A 28 -3.15 -12.07 3.95
CA ALA A 28 -2.51 -11.39 5.08
C ALA A 28 -3.35 -11.41 6.37
N THR A 29 -4.64 -11.72 6.28
CA THR A 29 -5.55 -11.87 7.42
C THR A 29 -5.57 -13.28 8.00
N ASP A 30 -4.94 -14.24 7.30
CA ASP A 30 -4.84 -15.65 7.70
C ASP A 30 -3.55 -16.25 7.12
N LEU A 31 -2.50 -16.24 7.93
CA LEU A 31 -1.22 -16.87 7.63
C LEU A 31 -1.07 -18.23 8.33
N SER A 32 -2.18 -18.93 8.60
CA SER A 32 -2.19 -20.21 9.33
C SER A 32 -1.33 -21.31 8.68
N GLY A 33 -1.03 -21.20 7.38
CA GLY A 33 -0.06 -22.05 6.70
C GLY A 33 1.40 -21.82 7.11
N LEU A 34 1.70 -20.75 7.87
CA LEU A 34 3.02 -20.43 8.41
C LEU A 34 3.05 -20.68 9.91
N ALA A 35 4.14 -21.32 10.39
CA ALA A 35 4.33 -21.56 11.82
C ALA A 35 4.53 -20.25 12.58
N ASP A 36 4.21 -20.27 13.88
CA ASP A 36 4.52 -19.20 14.82
C ASP A 36 6.05 -19.04 14.93
N ASP A 37 6.49 -17.85 15.32
CA ASP A 37 7.88 -17.54 15.64
C ASP A 37 8.88 -17.92 14.53
N ARG A 38 8.51 -17.68 13.27
CA ARG A 38 9.27 -18.16 12.12
C ARG A 38 10.27 -17.13 11.56
N PHE A 39 9.90 -15.86 11.54
CA PHE A 39 10.63 -14.84 10.80
C PHE A 39 11.32 -13.82 11.71
N ASP A 40 12.55 -13.47 11.41
CA ASP A 40 13.29 -12.40 12.07
C ASP A 40 12.79 -11.02 11.65
N LEU A 41 12.25 -10.94 10.42
CA LEU A 41 11.64 -9.74 9.84
C LEU A 41 10.38 -10.10 9.06
N VAL A 42 9.28 -9.40 9.36
CA VAL A 42 8.04 -9.40 8.58
C VAL A 42 7.90 -8.01 7.93
N LEU A 43 7.84 -7.96 6.61
CA LEU A 43 7.82 -6.70 5.87
C LEU A 43 6.54 -6.55 5.05
N SER A 44 5.91 -5.38 5.12
CA SER A 44 4.81 -4.99 4.23
C SER A 44 5.05 -3.60 3.65
N ALA A 45 5.40 -3.53 2.35
CA ALA A 45 5.49 -2.29 1.61
C ALA A 45 4.15 -2.06 0.87
N PHE A 46 3.28 -1.24 1.44
CA PHE A 46 1.98 -0.83 0.90
C PHE A 46 0.99 -1.98 0.55
N GLY A 47 1.29 -3.21 0.94
CA GLY A 47 0.49 -4.39 0.57
C GLY A 47 -0.57 -4.76 1.59
N ALA A 48 -0.19 -5.04 2.83
CA ALA A 48 -1.07 -5.53 3.88
C ALA A 48 -2.18 -4.52 4.28
N MET A 49 -1.99 -3.23 3.98
CA MET A 49 -3.01 -2.20 4.22
C MET A 49 -4.31 -2.44 3.44
N PHE A 50 -4.28 -3.18 2.35
CA PHE A 50 -5.47 -3.49 1.55
C PHE A 50 -6.22 -4.74 2.00
N ALA A 51 -5.72 -5.47 2.99
CA ALA A 51 -6.42 -6.63 3.53
C ALA A 51 -7.65 -6.20 4.36
N PRO A 52 -8.80 -6.91 4.25
CA PRO A 52 -10.09 -6.41 4.74
C PRO A 52 -10.24 -6.41 6.27
N ARG A 53 -9.44 -7.17 6.99
CA ARG A 53 -9.49 -7.31 8.47
C ARG A 53 -8.16 -6.89 9.09
N PRO A 54 -7.94 -5.57 9.30
CA PRO A 54 -6.64 -5.05 9.70
C PRO A 54 -6.16 -5.55 11.08
N ASP A 55 -7.06 -5.85 12.00
CA ASP A 55 -6.70 -6.39 13.31
C ASP A 55 -6.17 -7.83 13.21
N ASP A 56 -6.72 -8.64 12.30
CA ASP A 56 -6.23 -9.98 12.02
C ASP A 56 -4.86 -9.92 11.32
N VAL A 57 -4.66 -8.95 10.41
CA VAL A 57 -3.35 -8.69 9.79
C VAL A 57 -2.29 -8.40 10.85
N ALA A 58 -2.58 -7.51 11.81
CA ALA A 58 -1.62 -7.18 12.88
C ALA A 58 -1.29 -8.42 13.73
N LYS A 59 -2.31 -9.21 14.11
CA LYS A 59 -2.13 -10.46 14.88
C LYS A 59 -1.27 -11.48 14.14
N GLU A 60 -1.55 -11.72 12.86
CA GLU A 60 -0.81 -12.67 12.06
C GLU A 60 0.63 -12.25 11.81
N MET A 61 0.88 -10.96 11.54
CA MET A 61 2.25 -10.44 11.43
C MET A 61 3.07 -10.62 12.71
N VAL A 62 2.45 -10.38 13.86
CA VAL A 62 3.10 -10.57 15.18
C VAL A 62 3.31 -12.06 15.44
N ARG A 63 2.32 -12.92 15.18
CA ARG A 63 2.39 -14.37 15.41
C ARG A 63 3.53 -15.04 14.64
N VAL A 64 3.70 -14.67 13.36
CA VAL A 64 4.75 -15.28 12.52
C VAL A 64 6.14 -14.69 12.75
N ALA A 65 6.24 -13.54 13.42
CA ALA A 65 7.52 -12.94 13.80
C ALA A 65 8.08 -13.64 15.05
N LYS A 66 9.37 -13.90 15.07
CA LYS A 66 10.05 -14.46 16.25
C LYS A 66 10.02 -13.49 17.44
N PRO A 67 10.12 -14.00 18.69
CA PRO A 67 10.50 -13.17 19.82
C PRO A 67 11.82 -12.43 19.54
N GLY A 68 11.82 -11.10 19.72
CA GLY A 68 12.95 -10.23 19.34
C GLY A 68 13.05 -9.90 17.84
N GLY A 69 12.21 -10.50 17.01
CA GLY A 69 12.02 -10.12 15.61
C GLY A 69 11.25 -8.82 15.46
N ARG A 70 11.04 -8.38 14.23
CA ARG A 70 10.34 -7.11 13.98
C ARG A 70 9.38 -7.18 12.80
N VAL A 71 8.31 -6.40 12.89
CA VAL A 71 7.42 -6.08 11.76
C VAL A 71 7.74 -4.68 11.27
N VAL A 72 7.92 -4.52 9.97
CA VAL A 72 8.15 -3.21 9.33
C VAL A 72 7.08 -2.99 8.27
N MET A 73 6.41 -1.84 8.32
CA MET A 73 5.38 -1.51 7.34
C MET A 73 5.59 -0.11 6.78
N ALA A 74 5.36 0.04 5.47
CA ALA A 74 5.18 1.33 4.83
C ALA A 74 3.70 1.47 4.43
N ASN A 75 3.05 2.57 4.85
CA ASN A 75 1.63 2.81 4.64
C ASN A 75 1.38 4.27 4.25
N TRP A 76 0.50 4.52 3.27
CA TRP A 76 0.15 5.87 2.87
C TRP A 76 -0.57 6.61 4.00
N ILE A 77 -0.19 7.88 4.23
CA ILE A 77 -0.76 8.71 5.29
C ILE A 77 -2.12 9.27 4.83
N PRO A 78 -3.19 9.12 5.64
CA PRO A 78 -4.51 9.67 5.28
C PRO A 78 -4.46 11.20 5.23
N ALA A 79 -5.17 11.78 4.27
CA ALA A 79 -5.28 13.24 4.05
C ALA A 79 -3.94 13.98 3.88
N ASP A 80 -2.88 13.27 3.54
CA ASP A 80 -1.58 13.88 3.23
C ASP A 80 -1.70 14.76 1.97
N PRO A 81 -1.03 15.93 1.91
CA PRO A 81 -1.08 16.80 0.75
C PRO A 81 -0.31 16.26 -0.47
N THR A 82 0.50 15.21 -0.32
CA THR A 82 1.30 14.64 -1.41
C THR A 82 0.55 13.62 -2.26
N LEU A 83 1.15 13.21 -3.38
CA LEU A 83 0.53 12.51 -4.50
C LEU A 83 -0.51 11.45 -4.13
N VAL A 84 -0.12 10.38 -3.42
CA VAL A 84 -0.98 9.19 -3.32
C VAL A 84 -2.28 9.46 -2.57
N ALA A 85 -2.24 10.22 -1.48
CA ALA A 85 -3.45 10.58 -0.74
C ALA A 85 -4.37 11.49 -1.59
N GLN A 86 -3.81 12.38 -2.40
CA GLN A 86 -4.59 13.23 -3.31
C GLN A 86 -5.20 12.43 -4.46
N VAL A 87 -4.45 11.51 -5.06
CA VAL A 87 -4.99 10.57 -6.08
C VAL A 87 -6.17 9.78 -5.51
N LEU A 88 -6.04 9.23 -4.29
CA LEU A 88 -7.11 8.46 -3.66
C LEU A 88 -8.33 9.35 -3.32
N ARG A 89 -8.11 10.59 -2.92
CA ARG A 89 -9.19 11.57 -2.70
C ARG A 89 -9.96 11.84 -3.99
N ILE A 90 -9.25 12.11 -5.10
CA ILE A 90 -9.87 12.35 -6.42
C ILE A 90 -10.61 11.07 -6.85
N ALA A 91 -9.94 9.91 -6.86
CA ALA A 91 -10.53 8.64 -7.29
C ALA A 91 -11.82 8.30 -6.51
N SER A 92 -11.86 8.60 -5.20
CA SER A 92 -13.05 8.34 -4.38
C SER A 92 -14.27 9.18 -4.77
N ALA A 93 -14.08 10.37 -5.33
CA ALA A 93 -15.19 11.23 -5.80
C ALA A 93 -15.87 10.69 -7.08
N TYR A 94 -15.18 9.79 -7.79
CA TYR A 94 -15.67 9.13 -9.00
C TYR A 94 -16.09 7.69 -8.77
N SER A 95 -15.84 7.15 -7.59
CA SER A 95 -16.16 5.77 -7.24
C SER A 95 -17.50 5.69 -6.48
N PRO A 96 -18.20 4.55 -6.54
CA PRO A 96 -19.34 4.31 -5.68
C PRO A 96 -18.96 4.42 -4.19
N PRO A 97 -19.89 4.81 -3.31
CA PRO A 97 -19.63 4.84 -1.88
C PRO A 97 -19.21 3.44 -1.39
N PRO A 98 -18.27 3.37 -0.43
CA PRO A 98 -17.82 2.09 0.08
C PRO A 98 -18.96 1.34 0.79
N PRO A 99 -18.94 0.00 0.81
CA PRO A 99 -19.95 -0.79 1.49
C PRO A 99 -19.94 -0.55 3.01
N VAL A 100 -21.07 -0.83 3.65
CA VAL A 100 -21.18 -0.74 5.12
C VAL A 100 -20.12 -1.64 5.78
N GLY A 101 -19.41 -1.10 6.77
CA GLY A 101 -18.33 -1.80 7.47
C GLY A 101 -16.97 -1.75 6.77
N PHE A 102 -16.84 -1.02 5.66
CA PHE A 102 -15.56 -0.83 5.02
C PHE A 102 -14.57 -0.09 5.93
N VAL A 103 -13.40 -0.69 6.12
CA VAL A 103 -12.28 -0.06 6.83
C VAL A 103 -11.29 0.47 5.82
N SER A 104 -11.07 1.78 5.81
CA SER A 104 -10.16 2.39 4.85
C SER A 104 -8.73 1.87 5.02
N PRO A 105 -8.08 1.40 3.93
CA PRO A 105 -6.66 1.06 3.92
C PRO A 105 -5.75 2.19 4.46
N MET A 106 -6.14 3.44 4.23
CA MET A 106 -5.39 4.61 4.66
C MET A 106 -5.24 4.73 6.18
N LEU A 107 -6.10 4.08 6.98
CA LEU A 107 -5.98 4.05 8.44
C LEU A 107 -4.73 3.31 8.95
N TRP A 108 -4.01 2.60 8.10
CA TRP A 108 -2.69 2.09 8.43
C TRP A 108 -1.58 3.17 8.44
N GLY A 109 -1.83 4.32 7.83
CA GLY A 109 -0.97 5.49 7.90
C GLY A 109 -1.28 6.44 9.07
N ASP A 110 -2.21 6.07 9.95
CA ASP A 110 -2.54 6.80 11.18
C ASP A 110 -1.84 6.14 12.38
N PRO A 111 -0.92 6.85 13.08
CA PRO A 111 -0.21 6.32 14.25
C PRO A 111 -1.10 5.75 15.35
N GLU A 112 -2.24 6.36 15.62
CA GLU A 112 -3.13 5.89 16.70
C GLU A 112 -3.84 4.59 16.30
N GLN A 113 -4.21 4.43 15.04
CA GLN A 113 -4.75 3.18 14.50
C GLN A 113 -3.70 2.06 14.51
N VAL A 114 -2.45 2.38 14.16
CA VAL A 114 -1.34 1.43 14.22
C VAL A 114 -1.12 0.93 15.64
N LYS A 115 -1.07 1.84 16.64
CA LYS A 115 -0.94 1.49 18.05
C LYS A 115 -2.11 0.61 18.52
N ALA A 116 -3.34 0.97 18.16
CA ALA A 116 -4.52 0.20 18.56
C ALA A 116 -4.47 -1.24 18.00
N ARG A 117 -4.12 -1.41 16.73
CA ARG A 117 -4.06 -2.73 16.06
C ARG A 117 -2.97 -3.62 16.64
N PHE A 118 -1.73 -3.12 16.73
CA PHE A 118 -0.64 -3.89 17.31
C PHE A 118 -0.77 -4.07 18.80
N GLY A 119 -1.33 -3.09 19.53
CA GLY A 119 -1.72 -3.25 20.93
C GLY A 119 -2.75 -4.37 21.14
N GLY A 120 -3.77 -4.46 20.26
CA GLY A 120 -4.72 -5.58 20.20
C GLY A 120 -4.08 -6.93 19.83
N ALA A 121 -2.91 -6.92 19.19
CA ALA A 121 -2.08 -8.10 18.93
C ALA A 121 -1.09 -8.43 20.08
N GLY A 122 -1.15 -7.70 21.21
CA GLY A 122 -0.31 -7.97 22.38
C GLY A 122 1.03 -7.23 22.39
N VAL A 123 1.27 -6.28 21.48
CA VAL A 123 2.51 -5.52 21.47
C VAL A 123 2.40 -4.27 22.35
N PRO A 124 3.27 -4.08 23.34
CA PRO A 124 3.31 -2.86 24.15
C PRO A 124 3.63 -1.62 23.28
N THR A 125 2.99 -0.49 23.61
CA THR A 125 3.10 0.75 22.80
C THR A 125 4.55 1.26 22.69
N GLU A 126 5.37 1.07 23.70
CA GLU A 126 6.78 1.46 23.73
C GLU A 126 7.66 0.66 22.74
N ARG A 127 7.14 -0.44 22.21
CA ARG A 127 7.78 -1.27 21.16
C ARG A 127 7.34 -0.91 19.77
N ILE A 128 6.48 0.09 19.61
CA ILE A 128 5.97 0.58 18.33
C ILE A 128 6.58 1.96 18.08
N SER A 129 7.38 2.07 17.04
CA SER A 129 7.92 3.34 16.56
C SER A 129 7.47 3.61 15.14
N TYR A 130 7.40 4.87 14.77
CA TYR A 130 7.04 5.28 13.42
C TYR A 130 7.68 6.60 13.07
N GLU A 131 7.92 6.78 11.78
CA GLU A 131 8.42 8.04 11.22
C GLU A 131 7.71 8.34 9.90
N ARG A 132 7.65 9.61 9.55
CA ARG A 132 7.20 10.05 8.24
C ARG A 132 8.38 10.01 7.29
N ALA A 133 8.23 9.27 6.20
CA ALA A 133 9.20 9.17 5.13
C ALA A 133 8.58 9.58 3.80
N THR A 134 9.41 9.87 2.81
CA THR A 134 8.99 10.29 1.47
C THR A 134 9.56 9.34 0.44
N TRP A 135 8.73 8.96 -0.51
CA TRP A 135 9.12 8.29 -1.75
C TRP A 135 8.88 9.25 -2.92
N ASN A 136 9.83 9.34 -3.84
CA ASN A 136 9.63 10.07 -5.09
C ASN A 136 9.32 9.08 -6.21
N PHE A 137 8.20 9.33 -6.90
CA PHE A 137 7.86 8.60 -8.11
C PHE A 137 8.62 9.25 -9.27
N GLU A 138 9.68 8.57 -9.71
CA GLU A 138 10.51 9.00 -10.83
C GLU A 138 10.04 8.31 -12.11
N TYR A 139 9.77 9.09 -13.16
CA TYR A 139 9.35 8.58 -14.45
C TYR A 139 9.99 9.39 -15.59
N PRO A 140 10.56 8.75 -16.62
CA PRO A 140 11.28 9.46 -17.68
C PRO A 140 10.36 10.24 -18.64
N GLY A 141 9.06 9.94 -18.65
CA GLY A 141 8.04 10.62 -19.45
C GLY A 141 7.37 11.78 -18.72
N THR A 142 6.36 12.33 -19.35
CA THR A 142 5.57 13.46 -18.84
C THR A 142 4.67 13.04 -17.65
N PRO A 143 4.23 13.99 -16.81
CA PRO A 143 3.23 13.73 -15.77
C PRO A 143 1.95 13.06 -16.29
N SER A 144 1.46 13.47 -17.46
CA SER A 144 0.26 12.90 -18.09
C SER A 144 0.46 11.44 -18.51
N GLU A 145 1.65 11.07 -19.01
CA GLU A 145 1.97 9.66 -19.31
C GLU A 145 2.05 8.81 -18.01
N LEU A 146 2.48 9.41 -16.89
CA LEU A 146 2.43 8.73 -15.59
C LEU A 146 0.99 8.53 -15.12
N VAL A 147 0.06 9.46 -15.41
CA VAL A 147 -1.39 9.26 -15.17
C VAL A 147 -1.91 8.06 -15.96
N ASP A 148 -1.44 7.81 -17.19
CA ASP A 148 -1.83 6.60 -17.96
C ASP A 148 -1.41 5.32 -17.25
N ILE A 149 -0.21 5.30 -16.65
CA ILE A 149 0.25 4.15 -15.85
C ILE A 149 -0.64 3.95 -14.61
N TYR A 150 -1.02 5.02 -13.93
CA TYR A 150 -1.95 4.94 -12.79
C TYR A 150 -3.33 4.44 -13.23
N ARG A 151 -3.86 4.93 -14.36
CA ARG A 151 -5.12 4.46 -14.94
C ARG A 151 -5.10 2.97 -15.24
N ASP A 152 -4.00 2.47 -15.80
CA ASP A 152 -3.93 1.12 -16.36
C ASP A 152 -3.47 0.07 -15.32
N TYR A 153 -2.75 0.46 -14.25
CA TYR A 153 -2.10 -0.48 -13.35
C TYR A 153 -2.32 -0.22 -11.84
N TYR A 154 -2.85 0.93 -11.44
CA TYR A 154 -3.12 1.20 -10.04
C TYR A 154 -4.59 0.95 -9.70
N GLY A 155 -4.87 -0.12 -8.93
CA GLY A 155 -6.23 -0.59 -8.67
C GLY A 155 -7.26 0.48 -8.28
N PRO A 156 -6.98 1.41 -7.37
CA PRO A 156 -7.91 2.48 -7.03
C PRO A 156 -8.30 3.37 -8.22
N THR A 157 -7.33 3.77 -9.05
CA THR A 157 -7.61 4.59 -10.23
C THR A 157 -8.27 3.79 -11.34
N MET A 158 -7.86 2.53 -11.58
CA MET A 158 -8.55 1.63 -12.52
C MET A 158 -10.06 1.56 -12.23
N ASN A 159 -10.42 1.34 -10.98
CA ASN A 159 -11.82 1.27 -10.55
C ASN A 159 -12.55 2.62 -10.71
N ALA A 160 -11.87 3.73 -10.37
CA ALA A 160 -12.44 5.06 -10.54
C ALA A 160 -12.68 5.40 -12.01
N PHE A 161 -11.74 5.09 -12.90
CA PHE A 161 -11.91 5.30 -14.35
C PHE A 161 -13.05 4.45 -14.90
N ALA A 162 -13.15 3.18 -14.50
CA ALA A 162 -14.26 2.32 -14.92
C ALA A 162 -15.63 2.88 -14.47
N ALA A 163 -15.74 3.36 -13.24
CA ALA A 163 -16.95 3.98 -12.73
C ALA A 163 -17.25 5.32 -13.41
N ALA A 164 -16.24 6.17 -13.61
CA ALA A 164 -16.38 7.46 -14.28
C ALA A 164 -16.80 7.30 -15.75
N ALA A 165 -16.27 6.29 -16.46
CA ALA A 165 -16.67 5.98 -17.83
C ALA A 165 -18.15 5.57 -17.91
N ALA A 166 -18.62 4.75 -16.97
CA ALA A 166 -20.05 4.37 -16.89
C ALA A 166 -20.98 5.57 -16.67
N ASP A 167 -20.50 6.62 -16.01
CA ASP A 167 -21.24 7.85 -15.71
C ASP A 167 -20.98 9.00 -16.72
N GLY A 168 -20.14 8.77 -17.75
CA GLY A 168 -19.74 9.80 -18.72
C GLY A 168 -18.84 10.90 -18.12
N ARG A 169 -18.10 10.61 -17.04
CA ARG A 169 -17.23 11.56 -16.32
C ARG A 169 -15.73 11.22 -16.44
N GLU A 170 -15.36 10.32 -17.35
CA GLU A 170 -14.00 9.87 -17.52
C GLU A 170 -13.01 11.00 -17.83
N GLU A 171 -13.40 11.92 -18.76
CA GLU A 171 -12.58 13.08 -19.13
C GLU A 171 -12.37 14.03 -17.95
N ALA A 172 -13.37 14.21 -17.09
CA ALA A 172 -13.28 15.06 -15.90
C ALA A 172 -12.29 14.44 -14.88
N LEU A 173 -12.38 13.13 -14.62
CA LEU A 173 -11.41 12.42 -13.76
C LEU A 173 -9.99 12.54 -14.31
N ARG A 174 -9.85 12.35 -15.63
CA ARG A 174 -8.54 12.45 -16.28
C ARG A 174 -7.95 13.84 -16.11
N ALA A 175 -8.72 14.89 -16.35
CA ALA A 175 -8.26 16.26 -16.22
C ALA A 175 -7.83 16.61 -14.78
N GLU A 176 -8.60 16.19 -13.77
CA GLU A 176 -8.21 16.40 -12.36
C GLU A 176 -6.90 15.70 -11.98
N LEU A 177 -6.67 14.50 -12.51
CA LEU A 177 -5.40 13.77 -12.28
C LEU A 177 -4.25 14.42 -13.04
N ASP A 178 -4.44 14.82 -14.29
CA ASP A 178 -3.41 15.53 -15.07
C ASP A 178 -3.00 16.84 -14.38
N ASP A 179 -3.96 17.62 -13.88
CA ASP A 179 -3.70 18.85 -13.14
C ASP A 179 -2.93 18.58 -11.85
N LEU A 180 -3.31 17.54 -11.08
CA LEU A 180 -2.59 17.16 -9.87
C LEU A 180 -1.15 16.76 -10.17
N PHE A 181 -0.93 15.87 -11.15
CA PHE A 181 0.40 15.37 -11.46
C PHE A 181 1.31 16.48 -12.04
N ALA A 182 0.74 17.38 -12.84
CA ALA A 182 1.49 18.53 -13.36
C ALA A 182 1.87 19.51 -12.25
N ALA A 183 0.95 19.79 -11.31
CA ALA A 183 1.19 20.72 -10.19
C ALA A 183 2.21 20.19 -9.19
N GLU A 184 2.24 18.88 -8.94
CA GLU A 184 3.14 18.24 -7.97
C GLU A 184 4.49 17.84 -8.57
N ASN A 185 4.66 17.93 -9.89
CA ASN A 185 5.92 17.56 -10.54
C ASN A 185 7.04 18.56 -10.20
N GLN A 186 8.13 18.04 -9.68
CA GLN A 186 9.32 18.81 -9.29
C GLN A 186 10.47 18.70 -10.29
N ALA A 187 10.36 17.82 -11.29
CA ALA A 187 11.38 17.66 -12.32
C ALA A 187 11.25 18.72 -13.42
N THR A 188 12.36 19.14 -13.99
CA THR A 188 12.41 20.01 -15.18
C THR A 188 12.42 19.18 -16.48
N ASP A 189 12.78 17.89 -16.39
CA ASP A 189 12.76 16.92 -17.47
C ASP A 189 12.24 15.60 -16.90
N GLY A 190 11.22 15.02 -17.53
CA GLY A 190 10.50 13.88 -16.99
C GLY A 190 9.55 14.25 -15.85
N THR A 191 9.32 13.31 -14.94
CA THR A 191 8.42 13.45 -13.81
C THR A 191 9.08 12.97 -12.52
N SER A 192 9.02 13.81 -11.49
CA SER A 192 9.41 13.47 -10.11
C SER A 192 8.39 14.03 -9.15
N ILE A 193 7.60 13.16 -8.50
CA ILE A 193 6.51 13.55 -7.61
C ILE A 193 6.64 12.86 -6.27
N ALA A 194 6.64 13.64 -5.20
CA ALA A 194 6.76 13.14 -3.83
C ALA A 194 5.47 12.51 -3.32
N ALA A 195 5.59 11.43 -2.55
CA ALA A 195 4.51 10.82 -1.80
C ALA A 195 5.01 10.45 -0.40
N ASN A 196 4.36 11.00 0.62
CA ASN A 196 4.70 10.71 2.01
C ASN A 196 3.99 9.44 2.49
N PHE A 197 4.70 8.70 3.32
CA PHE A 197 4.18 7.51 3.96
C PHE A 197 4.63 7.42 5.42
N LEU A 198 3.89 6.65 6.20
CA LEU A 198 4.26 6.27 7.56
C LEU A 198 5.09 4.99 7.48
N LEU A 199 6.35 5.08 7.90
CA LEU A 199 7.19 3.91 8.15
C LEU A 199 6.97 3.48 9.60
N VAL A 200 6.44 2.28 9.78
CA VAL A 200 6.13 1.68 11.09
C VAL A 200 7.14 0.59 11.39
N ASN A 201 7.64 0.56 12.62
CA ASN A 201 8.54 -0.47 13.11
C ASN A 201 8.02 -1.00 14.45
N VAL A 202 7.76 -2.30 14.51
CA VAL A 202 7.20 -3.00 15.67
C VAL A 202 8.18 -4.07 16.12
N MET A 203 8.63 -4.01 17.37
CA MET A 203 9.51 -5.02 17.98
C MET A 203 8.65 -6.09 18.68
N CYS A 204 8.70 -7.32 18.16
CA CYS A 204 7.96 -8.45 18.73
C CYS A 204 8.58 -8.96 20.04
N SER A 205 7.71 -9.46 20.94
CA SER A 205 8.14 -9.93 22.29
C SER A 205 8.52 -11.38 22.27
#